data_8e8b1fe10b35d9f219cbdd0e68657c07
#
_entry.id   8e8b1fe10b35d9f219cbdd0e68657c07
#
_cell.length_a   1.000
_cell.length_b   1.000
_cell.length_c   1.000
_cell.angle_alpha   90.00
_cell.angle_beta   90.00
_cell.angle_gamma   90.00
#
_symmetry.space_group_name_H-M   'P 1'
#
loop_
_entity.id
_entity.type
_entity.pdbx_description
1 polymer ?
#
loop_
_entity_poly.entity_id
_entity_poly.type
_entity_poly.pdbx_seq_one_letter_code
_entity_poly.pdbx_strand_id
1 'polypeptide(L)'
;MSGKRTDYISWDEYFMGVATLSGMRSKDPNTQVGACIVSKEHKILSMGYNGFPTGCSDDDFPWAREGEPLENKYFYTTHSELNAILNYRGGSLEGATMYVTLFPCNECAKAIIQAGIKRLVYDSDKYNGTPSTIASRKMLSAAGVTMQKYEHTGRTVTIQL
;
A
#
# COMPACT_ATOMS: atom_id res chain seq x y z
N MET A 1 35.64 -23.17 -7.02
CA MET A 1 34.17 -23.34 -7.03
C MET A 1 33.52 -21.98 -6.76
N SER A 2 32.62 -21.56 -7.62
CA SER A 2 31.86 -20.33 -7.38
C SER A 2 30.71 -20.63 -6.40
N GLY A 3 30.59 -19.85 -5.33
CA GLY A 3 29.42 -19.89 -4.43
C GLY A 3 28.17 -19.23 -5.03
N LYS A 4 27.07 -19.23 -4.31
CA LYS A 4 25.86 -18.46 -4.69
C LYS A 4 26.17 -16.95 -4.73
N ARG A 5 25.48 -16.19 -5.56
CA ARG A 5 25.59 -14.71 -5.49
C ARG A 5 25.12 -14.23 -4.10
N THR A 6 25.72 -13.15 -3.65
CA THR A 6 25.45 -12.55 -2.34
C THR A 6 24.82 -11.15 -2.43
N ASP A 7 24.71 -10.60 -3.63
CA ASP A 7 24.25 -9.26 -3.94
C ASP A 7 22.75 -9.20 -4.30
N TYR A 8 22.00 -10.27 -4.04
CA TYR A 8 20.55 -10.28 -4.28
C TYR A 8 19.80 -9.45 -3.23
N ILE A 9 18.64 -8.89 -3.65
CA ILE A 9 17.80 -8.09 -2.76
C ILE A 9 17.09 -8.96 -1.71
N SER A 10 16.81 -8.38 -0.55
CA SER A 10 16.06 -9.05 0.51
C SER A 10 14.56 -9.16 0.15
N TRP A 11 13.82 -9.97 0.90
CA TRP A 11 12.36 -10.05 0.75
C TRP A 11 11.68 -8.71 0.98
N ASP A 12 12.08 -7.95 2.01
CA ASP A 12 11.50 -6.64 2.28
C ASP A 12 11.83 -5.63 1.17
N GLU A 13 13.07 -5.62 0.65
CA GLU A 13 13.44 -4.81 -0.51
C GLU A 13 12.60 -5.18 -1.74
N TYR A 14 12.43 -6.48 -1.99
CA TYR A 14 11.64 -6.96 -3.12
C TYR A 14 10.18 -6.52 -3.03
N PHE A 15 9.53 -6.79 -1.91
CA PHE A 15 8.09 -6.49 -1.76
C PHE A 15 7.80 -4.99 -1.64
N MET A 16 8.66 -4.23 -0.98
CA MET A 16 8.52 -2.77 -0.98
C MET A 16 8.83 -2.19 -2.36
N GLY A 17 9.76 -2.77 -3.10
CA GLY A 17 10.03 -2.43 -4.49
C GLY A 17 8.83 -2.67 -5.39
N VAL A 18 8.13 -3.79 -5.24
CA VAL A 18 6.88 -4.09 -5.96
C VAL A 18 5.78 -3.09 -5.60
N ALA A 19 5.62 -2.77 -4.32
CA ALA A 19 4.66 -1.74 -3.88
C ALA A 19 4.98 -0.38 -4.51
N THR A 20 6.25 0.02 -4.52
CA THR A 20 6.72 1.27 -5.13
C THR A 20 6.44 1.29 -6.64
N LEU A 21 6.77 0.20 -7.34
CA LEU A 21 6.50 0.07 -8.78
C LEU A 21 5.00 0.15 -9.08
N SER A 22 4.17 -0.50 -8.25
CA SER A 22 2.70 -0.41 -8.37
C SER A 22 2.21 1.03 -8.24
N GLY A 23 2.76 1.80 -7.29
CA GLY A 23 2.42 3.21 -7.09
C GLY A 23 2.72 4.09 -8.32
N MET A 24 3.69 3.70 -9.14
CA MET A 24 4.00 4.41 -10.39
C MET A 24 2.86 4.34 -11.42
N ARG A 25 1.90 3.44 -11.25
CA ARG A 25 0.68 3.38 -12.06
C ARG A 25 -0.35 4.43 -11.65
N SER A 26 -0.27 5.03 -10.48
CA SER A 26 -1.21 6.04 -10.02
C SER A 26 -1.12 7.31 -10.88
N LYS A 27 -2.28 7.81 -11.30
CA LYS A 27 -2.41 9.07 -12.05
C LYS A 27 -2.67 10.27 -11.12
N ASP A 28 -2.71 10.06 -9.82
CA ASP A 28 -2.87 11.14 -8.85
C ASP A 28 -1.70 12.12 -8.96
N PRO A 29 -1.93 13.40 -9.27
CA PRO A 29 -0.85 14.36 -9.46
C PRO A 29 -0.15 14.73 -8.14
N ASN A 30 -0.75 14.42 -6.98
CA ASN A 30 -0.24 14.85 -5.68
C ASN A 30 0.49 13.74 -4.92
N THR A 31 -0.10 12.55 -4.84
CA THR A 31 0.46 11.45 -4.06
C THR A 31 0.18 10.12 -4.75
N GLN A 32 1.23 9.43 -5.17
CA GLN A 32 1.16 8.12 -5.77
C GLN A 32 1.51 7.09 -4.69
N VAL A 33 0.59 6.20 -4.37
CA VAL A 33 0.75 5.16 -3.35
C VAL A 33 0.59 3.79 -3.97
N GLY A 34 1.44 2.87 -3.57
CA GLY A 34 1.37 1.47 -3.96
C GLY A 34 1.33 0.54 -2.77
N ALA A 35 0.66 -0.58 -2.94
CA ALA A 35 0.56 -1.64 -1.94
C ALA A 35 0.79 -3.01 -2.57
N CYS A 36 1.41 -3.91 -1.80
CA CYS A 36 1.65 -5.30 -2.17
C CYS A 36 1.29 -6.20 -1.00
N ILE A 37 0.42 -7.19 -1.24
CA ILE A 37 0.01 -8.17 -0.25
C ILE A 37 0.74 -9.49 -0.50
N VAL A 38 1.32 -10.06 0.54
CA VAL A 38 2.21 -11.23 0.47
C VAL A 38 1.77 -12.28 1.48
N SER A 39 1.78 -13.55 1.08
CA SER A 39 1.52 -14.66 1.98
C SER A 39 2.67 -14.91 2.95
N LYS A 40 2.43 -15.76 3.97
CA LYS A 40 3.46 -16.21 4.90
C LYS A 40 4.62 -16.94 4.20
N GLU A 41 4.36 -17.54 3.04
CA GLU A 41 5.33 -18.27 2.23
C GLU A 41 6.04 -17.38 1.20
N HIS A 42 5.99 -16.05 1.37
CA HIS A 42 6.57 -15.06 0.47
C HIS A 42 6.04 -15.12 -0.97
N LYS A 43 4.74 -15.40 -1.13
CA LYS A 43 4.07 -15.34 -2.44
C LYS A 43 3.31 -14.03 -2.55
N ILE A 44 3.52 -13.29 -3.62
CA ILE A 44 2.72 -12.09 -3.91
C ILE A 44 1.30 -12.54 -4.25
N LEU A 45 0.34 -12.06 -3.48
CA LEU A 45 -1.09 -12.37 -3.64
C LEU A 45 -1.80 -11.31 -4.46
N SER A 46 -1.50 -10.04 -4.21
CA SER A 46 -2.15 -8.92 -4.87
C SER A 46 -1.33 -7.65 -4.77
N MET A 47 -1.63 -6.71 -5.65
CA MET A 47 -1.05 -5.36 -5.65
C MET A 47 -2.16 -4.34 -5.92
N GLY A 48 -1.93 -3.11 -5.48
CA GLY A 48 -2.85 -2.01 -5.71
C GLY A 48 -2.12 -0.67 -5.77
N TYR A 49 -2.75 0.30 -6.38
CA TYR A 49 -2.34 1.70 -6.38
C TYR A 49 -3.59 2.57 -6.27
N ASN A 50 -3.44 3.81 -5.82
CA ASN A 50 -4.57 4.70 -5.66
C ASN A 50 -5.07 5.25 -6.99
N GLY A 51 -6.39 5.30 -7.14
CA GLY A 51 -7.06 5.76 -8.35
C GLY A 51 -8.58 5.71 -8.22
N PHE A 52 -9.28 6.11 -9.26
CA PHE A 52 -10.73 6.03 -9.29
C PHE A 52 -11.21 4.60 -9.53
N PRO A 53 -12.43 4.27 -9.10
CA PRO A 53 -13.01 2.95 -9.33
C PRO A 53 -13.10 2.61 -10.83
N THR A 54 -13.07 1.33 -11.13
CA THR A 54 -13.23 0.83 -12.49
C THR A 54 -14.52 1.37 -13.13
N GLY A 55 -14.40 1.95 -14.31
CA GLY A 55 -15.52 2.57 -15.03
C GLY A 55 -15.68 4.08 -14.74
N CYS A 56 -14.97 4.62 -13.76
CA CYS A 56 -14.88 6.07 -13.54
C CYS A 56 -13.68 6.62 -14.32
N SER A 57 -13.96 7.48 -15.30
CA SER A 57 -12.92 8.05 -16.16
C SER A 57 -11.98 8.95 -15.37
N ASP A 58 -10.68 8.81 -15.59
CA ASP A 58 -9.67 9.68 -14.98
C ASP A 58 -9.76 11.15 -15.46
N ASP A 59 -10.43 11.38 -16.57
CA ASP A 59 -10.62 12.70 -17.17
C ASP A 59 -11.92 13.40 -16.70
N ASP A 60 -12.89 12.63 -16.18
CA ASP A 60 -14.21 13.14 -15.77
C ASP A 60 -14.32 13.41 -14.26
N PHE A 61 -13.43 12.83 -13.46
CA PHE A 61 -13.44 12.96 -12.00
C PHE A 61 -12.35 13.90 -11.52
N PRO A 62 -12.59 14.63 -10.40
CA PRO A 62 -11.63 15.64 -9.91
C PRO A 62 -10.40 15.03 -9.24
N TRP A 63 -9.21 15.55 -9.58
CA TRP A 63 -7.96 15.24 -8.90
C TRP A 63 -7.54 16.30 -7.87
N ALA A 64 -8.30 17.37 -7.72
CA ALA A 64 -8.01 18.45 -6.80
C ALA A 64 -8.00 17.96 -5.34
N ARG A 65 -7.16 18.58 -4.50
CA ARG A 65 -7.12 18.34 -3.05
C ARG A 65 -8.00 19.32 -2.27
N GLU A 66 -8.32 20.44 -2.87
CA GLU A 66 -9.06 21.55 -2.28
C GLU A 66 -10.30 21.83 -3.10
N GLY A 67 -11.24 22.58 -2.54
CA GLY A 67 -12.52 22.90 -3.15
C GLY A 67 -13.68 22.28 -2.38
N GLU A 68 -14.87 22.44 -2.94
CA GLU A 68 -16.07 21.82 -2.38
C GLU A 68 -15.94 20.29 -2.34
N PRO A 69 -16.61 19.62 -1.40
CA PRO A 69 -16.45 18.17 -1.21
C PRO A 69 -16.61 17.34 -2.48
N LEU A 70 -17.51 17.69 -3.38
CA LEU A 70 -17.74 16.96 -4.63
C LEU A 70 -16.79 17.39 -5.76
N GLU A 71 -16.00 18.43 -5.56
CA GLU A 71 -15.01 18.94 -6.52
C GLU A 71 -13.59 18.50 -6.21
N ASN A 72 -13.40 17.71 -5.17
CA ASN A 72 -12.11 17.17 -4.80
C ASN A 72 -12.10 15.63 -4.88
N LYS A 73 -10.90 15.05 -4.91
CA LYS A 73 -10.71 13.61 -5.15
C LYS A 73 -11.14 12.71 -3.99
N TYR A 74 -11.31 13.22 -2.78
CA TYR A 74 -11.38 12.40 -1.57
C TYR A 74 -12.63 11.52 -1.48
N PHE A 75 -13.74 11.93 -2.11
CA PHE A 75 -14.93 11.09 -2.19
C PHE A 75 -14.86 10.01 -3.26
N TYR A 76 -13.93 10.10 -4.20
CA TYR A 76 -13.89 9.26 -5.40
C TYR A 76 -12.70 8.32 -5.48
N THR A 77 -11.59 8.68 -4.83
CA THR A 77 -10.36 7.89 -4.91
C THR A 77 -10.41 6.66 -4.03
N THR A 78 -10.17 5.49 -4.62
CA THR A 78 -9.89 4.26 -3.89
C THR A 78 -8.40 4.20 -3.57
N HIS A 79 -8.04 4.03 -2.31
CA HIS A 79 -6.65 3.96 -1.88
C HIS A 79 -5.99 2.65 -2.31
N SER A 80 -4.67 2.65 -2.38
CA SER A 80 -3.86 1.51 -2.83
C SER A 80 -4.11 0.25 -2.02
N GLU A 81 -4.25 0.38 -0.70
CA GLU A 81 -4.47 -0.74 0.22
C GLU A 81 -5.82 -1.41 -0.04
N LEU A 82 -6.86 -0.60 -0.17
CA LEU A 82 -8.20 -1.12 -0.49
C LEU A 82 -8.23 -1.76 -1.88
N ASN A 83 -7.58 -1.14 -2.87
CA ASN A 83 -7.44 -1.73 -4.20
C ASN A 83 -6.71 -3.08 -4.15
N ALA A 84 -5.62 -3.18 -3.41
CA ALA A 84 -4.90 -4.45 -3.26
C ALA A 84 -5.79 -5.54 -2.64
N ILE A 85 -6.58 -5.21 -1.62
CA ILE A 85 -7.52 -6.15 -0.98
C ILE A 85 -8.62 -6.57 -1.96
N LEU A 86 -9.25 -5.61 -2.64
CA LEU A 86 -10.36 -5.88 -3.57
C LEU A 86 -9.92 -6.56 -4.86
N ASN A 87 -8.68 -6.35 -5.31
CA ASN A 87 -8.13 -7.01 -6.49
C ASN A 87 -7.80 -8.49 -6.25
N TYR A 88 -7.68 -8.91 -4.99
CA TYR A 88 -7.41 -10.30 -4.67
C TYR A 88 -8.66 -11.15 -4.92
N ARG A 89 -8.55 -12.10 -5.83
CA ARG A 89 -9.64 -13.02 -6.25
C ARG A 89 -9.41 -14.45 -5.77
N GLY A 90 -8.37 -14.66 -4.96
CA GLY A 90 -8.05 -15.96 -4.39
C GLY A 90 -8.87 -16.31 -3.13
N GLY A 91 -8.30 -17.12 -2.26
CA GLY A 91 -8.91 -17.51 -0.99
C GLY A 91 -8.79 -16.43 0.09
N SER A 92 -8.29 -16.80 1.26
CA SER A 92 -8.18 -15.90 2.41
C SER A 92 -6.87 -15.06 2.36
N LEU A 93 -6.95 -13.83 2.85
CA LEU A 93 -5.78 -13.00 3.17
C LEU A 93 -5.34 -13.14 4.63
N GLU A 94 -5.94 -14.07 5.38
CA GLU A 94 -5.66 -14.28 6.80
C GLU A 94 -4.17 -14.54 7.05
N GLY A 95 -3.57 -13.75 7.94
CA GLY A 95 -2.17 -13.85 8.30
C GLY A 95 -1.18 -13.26 7.29
N ALA A 96 -1.67 -12.66 6.19
CA ALA A 96 -0.82 -12.03 5.19
C ALA A 96 -0.09 -10.80 5.72
N THR A 97 0.92 -10.36 4.97
CA THR A 97 1.65 -9.10 5.17
C THR A 97 1.29 -8.13 4.05
N MET A 98 1.02 -6.88 4.41
CA MET A 98 0.90 -5.77 3.46
C MET A 98 2.14 -4.89 3.50
N TYR A 99 2.74 -4.66 2.34
CA TYR A 99 3.75 -3.63 2.11
C TYR A 99 3.07 -2.45 1.45
N VAL A 100 3.25 -1.25 1.97
CA VAL A 100 2.61 -0.03 1.46
C VAL A 100 3.57 1.15 1.53
N THR A 101 3.57 1.99 0.50
CA THR A 101 4.50 3.12 0.44
C THR A 101 4.12 4.29 1.35
N LEU A 102 2.85 4.36 1.79
CA LEU A 102 2.36 5.36 2.74
C LEU A 102 1.52 4.70 3.82
N PHE A 103 1.74 5.07 5.09
CA PHE A 103 0.98 4.54 6.24
C PHE A 103 -0.53 4.70 6.02
N PRO A 104 -1.34 3.63 6.23
CA PRO A 104 -2.75 3.62 5.90
C PRO A 104 -3.59 4.58 6.75
N CYS A 105 -4.59 5.19 6.10
CA CYS A 105 -5.62 5.97 6.78
C CYS A 105 -6.53 5.07 7.63
N ASN A 106 -7.40 5.68 8.42
CA ASN A 106 -8.35 4.95 9.27
C ASN A 106 -9.31 4.04 8.48
N GLU A 107 -9.74 4.43 7.30
CA GLU A 107 -10.61 3.59 6.46
C GLU A 107 -9.89 2.35 5.94
N CYS A 108 -8.66 2.53 5.43
CA CYS A 108 -7.86 1.40 4.97
C CYS A 108 -7.45 0.47 6.13
N ALA A 109 -7.18 1.02 7.33
CA ALA A 109 -6.90 0.20 8.51
C ALA A 109 -8.05 -0.76 8.82
N LYS A 110 -9.30 -0.31 8.74
CA LYS A 110 -10.48 -1.17 8.92
C LYS A 110 -10.51 -2.31 7.89
N ALA A 111 -10.26 -2.01 6.63
CA ALA A 111 -10.22 -3.02 5.57
C ALA A 111 -9.07 -4.02 5.77
N ILE A 112 -7.89 -3.56 6.16
CA ILE A 112 -6.73 -4.41 6.47
C ILE A 112 -7.06 -5.40 7.59
N ILE A 113 -7.67 -4.92 8.67
CA ILE A 113 -8.07 -5.74 9.82
C ILE A 113 -9.12 -6.78 9.40
N GLN A 114 -10.18 -6.34 8.71
CA GLN A 114 -11.27 -7.22 8.29
C GLN A 114 -10.83 -8.27 7.26
N ALA A 115 -9.82 -7.97 6.46
CA ALA A 115 -9.22 -8.91 5.53
C ALA A 115 -8.33 -9.99 6.22
N GLY A 116 -8.02 -9.81 7.50
CA GLY A 116 -7.19 -10.74 8.26
C GLY A 116 -5.68 -10.54 8.11
N ILE A 117 -5.24 -9.44 7.52
CA ILE A 117 -3.82 -9.10 7.40
C ILE A 117 -3.25 -8.84 8.80
N LYS A 118 -2.11 -9.44 9.12
CA LYS A 118 -1.53 -9.40 10.47
C LYS A 118 -0.20 -8.66 10.58
N ARG A 119 0.41 -8.32 9.47
CA ARG A 119 1.65 -7.52 9.45
C ARG A 119 1.55 -6.41 8.40
N LEU A 120 1.93 -5.22 8.79
CA LEU A 120 1.99 -4.03 7.95
C LEU A 120 3.43 -3.50 7.93
N VAL A 121 4.03 -3.42 6.75
CA VAL A 121 5.32 -2.76 6.52
C VAL A 121 5.04 -1.51 5.69
N TYR A 122 5.38 -0.34 6.21
CA TYR A 122 5.12 0.94 5.57
C TYR A 122 6.41 1.75 5.38
N ASP A 123 6.49 2.48 4.28
CA ASP A 123 7.66 3.30 3.97
C ASP A 123 7.55 4.69 4.62
N SER A 124 6.56 5.48 4.22
CA SER A 124 6.36 6.84 4.72
C SER A 124 5.21 6.91 5.73
N ASP A 125 5.36 7.72 6.75
CA ASP A 125 4.31 8.10 7.69
C ASP A 125 4.18 9.63 7.80
N LYS A 126 4.33 10.33 6.67
CA LYS A 126 4.34 11.80 6.61
C LYS A 126 3.10 12.48 7.20
N TYR A 127 1.99 11.75 7.34
CA TYR A 127 0.76 12.24 7.99
C TYR A 127 0.62 11.78 9.45
N ASN A 128 1.71 11.27 10.03
CA ASN A 128 1.71 10.84 11.42
C ASN A 128 1.25 11.97 12.36
N GLY A 129 0.41 11.64 13.34
CA GLY A 129 -0.16 12.62 14.27
C GLY A 129 -1.48 13.25 13.83
N THR A 130 -1.95 13.00 12.61
CA THR A 130 -3.31 13.38 12.21
C THR A 130 -4.35 12.47 12.89
N PRO A 131 -5.60 12.95 13.10
CA PRO A 131 -6.66 12.11 13.68
C PRO A 131 -6.84 10.77 12.95
N SER A 132 -6.74 10.78 11.62
CA SER A 132 -6.84 9.58 10.78
C SER A 132 -5.74 8.56 11.10
N THR A 133 -4.48 8.99 11.15
CA THR A 133 -3.36 8.07 11.43
C THR A 133 -3.32 7.62 12.89
N ILE A 134 -3.73 8.45 13.83
CA ILE A 134 -3.88 8.08 15.24
C ILE A 134 -4.93 6.98 15.39
N ALA A 135 -6.12 7.16 14.78
CA ALA A 135 -7.18 6.16 14.80
C ALA A 135 -6.74 4.86 14.11
N SER A 136 -6.07 4.97 12.97
CA SER A 136 -5.49 3.83 12.24
C SER A 136 -4.56 3.02 13.12
N ARG A 137 -3.56 3.65 13.74
CA ARG A 137 -2.61 2.97 14.65
C ARG A 137 -3.31 2.30 15.82
N LYS A 138 -4.28 2.99 16.43
CA LYS A 138 -5.05 2.46 17.55
C LYS A 138 -5.81 1.19 17.17
N MET A 139 -6.49 1.20 16.03
CA MET A 139 -7.24 0.03 15.55
C MET A 139 -6.33 -1.13 15.16
N LEU A 140 -5.27 -0.86 14.39
CA LEU A 140 -4.31 -1.88 13.96
C LEU A 140 -3.65 -2.55 15.18
N SER A 141 -3.23 -1.77 16.17
CA SER A 141 -2.64 -2.28 17.42
C SER A 141 -3.64 -3.14 18.18
N ALA A 142 -4.87 -2.66 18.39
CA ALA A 142 -5.92 -3.38 19.11
C ALA A 142 -6.27 -4.72 18.43
N ALA A 143 -6.22 -4.78 17.12
CA ALA A 143 -6.48 -5.99 16.32
C ALA A 143 -5.28 -6.94 16.23
N GLY A 144 -4.15 -6.61 16.85
CA GLY A 144 -2.95 -7.44 16.83
C GLY A 144 -2.20 -7.40 15.50
N VAL A 145 -2.37 -6.36 14.70
CA VAL A 145 -1.57 -6.14 13.49
C VAL A 145 -0.23 -5.53 13.87
N THR A 146 0.87 -6.20 13.55
CA THR A 146 2.20 -5.63 13.78
C THR A 146 2.50 -4.57 12.73
N MET A 147 3.04 -3.43 13.16
CA MET A 147 3.38 -2.32 12.28
C MET A 147 4.89 -2.10 12.30
N GLN A 148 5.51 -2.14 11.14
CA GLN A 148 6.95 -1.96 10.98
C GLN A 148 7.22 -0.88 9.93
N LYS A 149 8.00 0.12 10.30
CA LYS A 149 8.52 1.07 9.33
C LYS A 149 9.61 0.39 8.50
N TYR A 150 9.53 0.55 7.18
CA TYR A 150 10.55 0.04 6.26
C TYR A 150 11.85 0.83 6.46
N GLU A 151 12.95 0.12 6.62
CA GLU A 151 14.27 0.72 6.73
C GLU A 151 15.00 0.61 5.39
N HIS A 152 15.27 1.75 4.78
CA HIS A 152 16.03 1.83 3.52
C HIS A 152 17.45 1.33 3.72
N THR A 153 17.90 0.44 2.83
CA THR A 153 19.24 -0.18 2.89
C THR A 153 20.32 0.64 2.17
N GLY A 154 19.92 1.72 1.48
CA GLY A 154 20.79 2.49 0.58
C GLY A 154 20.96 1.88 -0.81
N ARG A 155 20.38 0.69 -1.04
CA ARG A 155 20.44 0.03 -2.36
C ARG A 155 19.51 0.73 -3.34
N THR A 156 20.00 0.96 -4.56
CA THR A 156 19.21 1.43 -5.69
C THR A 156 19.07 0.30 -6.70
N VAL A 157 17.86 0.11 -7.22
CA VAL A 157 17.56 -0.80 -8.32
C VAL A 157 17.06 0.02 -9.50
N THR A 158 17.67 -0.16 -10.65
CA THR A 158 17.27 0.49 -11.90
C THR A 158 16.68 -0.54 -12.84
N ILE A 159 15.50 -0.25 -13.37
CA ILE A 159 14.81 -1.11 -14.33
C ILE A 159 14.64 -0.32 -15.62
N GLN A 160 15.09 -0.89 -16.73
CA GLN A 160 14.81 -0.36 -18.06
C GLN A 160 13.51 -0.99 -18.57
N LEU A 161 12.57 -0.15 -18.99
CA LEU A 161 11.24 -0.56 -19.48
C LEU A 161 11.16 -0.41 -21.01
#